data_94ba0e3b07e440a520b7ca9d3d441672
#
_entry.id   94ba0e3b07e440a520b7ca9d3d441672
#
_cell.length_a   1.000
_cell.length_b   1.000
_cell.length_c   1.000
_cell.angle_alpha   90.00
_cell.angle_beta   90.00
_cell.angle_gamma   90.00
#
_symmetry.space_group_name_H-M   'P 1'
#
loop_
_entity.id
_entity.type
_entity.pdbx_description
1 polymer ?
#
loop_
_entity_poly.entity_id
_entity_poly.type
_entity_poly.pdbx_seq_one_letter_code
_entity_poly.pdbx_strand_id
1 'polypeptide(L)'
;MTTHVFIVDNNTFKYHLEYMFAGTGAGNNFIDFNSVGTTNLHYATENNLLGMIADISRIRIGDNVVFYLQQDYFKDIYEGKFYGIFRVRSLGFLDNNDGGQFLINELQKSLTFRILIEPLEVYADGVTEWEALDEIKNICSPNQMLWSLIYRKLKGNRGNTMITIYEFERLYQLIREKNYYVPLGGQNFSFDSYSQQIIQIPQSNSYDGRFGSINILPRLLAKYEKGHQFETHLQAYILQNIEQIFNSGFEWIEWIGNEVSCGVGMQRIDIMLSKINGINRVCMPIELKSSEAYLGITHQIQRYVDWIRQYYLPNRQSDLVPVLISRQILDKNSQYFSNLIAEFQNFNAINNINLKYIEFTIENNSINFSKIVY
;
A
#
# COMPACT_ATOMS: atom_id res chain seq x y z
N MET A 1 6.85 10.69 -2.94
CA MET A 1 5.69 10.03 -3.58
C MET A 1 5.83 8.54 -3.42
N THR A 2 4.74 7.85 -3.11
CA THR A 2 4.70 6.39 -3.01
C THR A 2 4.84 5.77 -4.39
N THR A 3 5.45 4.59 -4.47
CA THR A 3 5.48 3.81 -5.70
C THR A 3 4.70 2.52 -5.50
N HIS A 4 3.71 2.33 -6.36
CA HIS A 4 2.83 1.17 -6.37
C HIS A 4 3.24 0.21 -7.48
N VAL A 5 3.37 -1.07 -7.13
CA VAL A 5 3.66 -2.13 -8.10
C VAL A 5 2.38 -2.91 -8.35
N PHE A 6 1.88 -2.84 -9.58
CA PHE A 6 0.71 -3.60 -10.02
C PHE A 6 1.15 -4.88 -10.73
N ILE A 7 0.56 -5.99 -10.31
CA ILE A 7 0.87 -7.30 -10.89
C ILE A 7 -0.02 -7.52 -12.10
N VAL A 8 0.61 -7.82 -13.22
CA VAL A 8 -0.04 -8.09 -14.50
C VAL A 8 0.41 -9.44 -15.07
N ASP A 9 -0.38 -10.00 -15.96
CA ASP A 9 0.00 -11.17 -16.75
C ASP A 9 0.16 -10.82 -18.24
N ASN A 10 0.72 -11.73 -18.98
CA ASN A 10 1.06 -11.54 -20.40
C ASN A 10 -0.16 -11.27 -21.31
N ASN A 11 -1.37 -11.67 -20.90
CA ASN A 11 -2.59 -11.46 -21.67
C ASN A 11 -3.19 -10.08 -21.44
N THR A 12 -3.08 -9.60 -20.19
CA THR A 12 -3.80 -8.42 -19.74
C THR A 12 -2.97 -7.15 -19.78
N PHE A 13 -1.64 -7.25 -19.76
CA PHE A 13 -0.76 -6.09 -19.65
C PHE A 13 -1.00 -5.05 -20.78
N LYS A 14 -1.23 -5.49 -22.01
CA LYS A 14 -1.53 -4.58 -23.12
C LYS A 14 -2.74 -3.69 -22.85
N TYR A 15 -3.81 -4.22 -22.25
CA TYR A 15 -5.01 -3.44 -21.96
C TYR A 15 -4.79 -2.38 -20.89
N HIS A 16 -3.94 -2.67 -19.88
CA HIS A 16 -3.52 -1.66 -18.91
C HIS A 16 -2.86 -0.45 -19.58
N LEU A 17 -2.01 -0.70 -20.58
CA LEU A 17 -1.30 0.35 -21.32
C LEU A 17 -2.19 1.05 -22.35
N GLU A 18 -2.97 0.31 -23.13
CA GLU A 18 -3.82 0.86 -24.19
C GLU A 18 -4.95 1.73 -23.62
N TYR A 19 -5.46 1.43 -22.42
CA TYR A 19 -6.53 2.17 -21.74
C TYR A 19 -6.04 3.02 -20.57
N MET A 20 -4.73 3.10 -20.34
CA MET A 20 -4.09 3.88 -19.29
C MET A 20 -4.74 3.71 -17.92
N PHE A 21 -4.91 2.48 -17.47
CA PHE A 21 -5.38 2.16 -16.12
C PHE A 21 -4.53 1.07 -15.46
N ALA A 22 -4.53 1.03 -14.15
CA ALA A 22 -4.03 -0.10 -13.38
C ALA A 22 -5.14 -0.64 -12.49
N GLY A 23 -5.24 -1.97 -12.38
CA GLY A 23 -6.35 -2.58 -11.67
C GLY A 23 -5.98 -3.86 -10.95
N THR A 24 -6.75 -4.17 -9.89
CA THR A 24 -6.64 -5.40 -9.11
C THR A 24 -8.02 -6.05 -8.94
N GLY A 25 -8.06 -7.38 -8.93
CA GLY A 25 -9.32 -8.12 -8.84
C GLY A 25 -9.63 -8.58 -7.42
N ALA A 26 -10.90 -8.52 -7.06
CA ALA A 26 -11.45 -9.09 -5.82
C ALA A 26 -12.14 -10.45 -6.06
N GLY A 27 -11.72 -11.18 -7.10
CA GLY A 27 -12.41 -12.39 -7.58
C GLY A 27 -13.67 -12.02 -8.38
N ASN A 28 -14.50 -13.03 -8.66
CA ASN A 28 -15.66 -12.88 -9.52
C ASN A 28 -16.93 -12.45 -8.77
N ASN A 29 -16.83 -12.04 -7.51
CA ASN A 29 -17.98 -11.67 -6.71
C ASN A 29 -18.28 -10.18 -6.81
N PHE A 30 -19.57 -9.84 -6.89
CA PHE A 30 -20.05 -8.49 -6.71
C PHE A 30 -19.76 -8.02 -5.27
N ILE A 31 -19.24 -6.80 -5.13
CA ILE A 31 -18.96 -6.18 -3.83
C ILE A 31 -20.04 -5.16 -3.55
N ASP A 32 -20.86 -5.42 -2.52
CA ASP A 32 -21.82 -4.46 -2.02
C ASP A 32 -21.24 -3.75 -0.79
N PHE A 33 -20.91 -2.48 -0.93
CA PHE A 33 -20.44 -1.64 0.17
C PHE A 33 -21.57 -1.12 1.06
N ASN A 34 -22.81 -1.16 0.57
CA ASN A 34 -23.97 -0.61 1.27
C ASN A 34 -24.71 -1.67 2.10
N SER A 35 -24.59 -2.94 1.76
CA SER A 35 -25.23 -4.01 2.53
C SER A 35 -24.29 -4.51 3.62
N VAL A 36 -24.62 -4.05 4.79
CA VAL A 36 -24.00 -4.45 6.03
C VAL A 36 -24.51 -5.83 6.42
N GLY A 37 -23.81 -6.89 6.07
CA GLY A 37 -24.02 -8.19 6.69
C GLY A 37 -24.58 -9.31 5.81
N THR A 38 -24.74 -9.12 4.52
CA THR A 38 -25.23 -10.18 3.60
C THR A 38 -24.14 -10.91 2.85
N THR A 39 -22.89 -10.48 2.95
CA THR A 39 -21.80 -11.25 2.38
C THR A 39 -21.51 -12.43 3.30
N ASN A 40 -21.98 -13.61 2.92
CA ASN A 40 -21.52 -14.90 3.41
C ASN A 40 -20.06 -15.16 3.02
N LEU A 41 -19.22 -14.10 3.03
CA LEU A 41 -17.82 -14.21 2.76
C LEU A 41 -17.18 -14.88 3.96
N HIS A 42 -16.50 -15.99 3.71
CA HIS A 42 -15.63 -16.61 4.69
C HIS A 42 -14.65 -15.56 5.27
N TYR A 43 -14.34 -15.64 6.56
CA TYR A 43 -13.47 -14.67 7.26
C TYR A 43 -12.18 -14.33 6.50
N ALA A 44 -11.50 -15.35 5.95
CA ALA A 44 -10.28 -15.15 5.15
C ALA A 44 -10.54 -14.36 3.85
N THR A 45 -11.69 -14.55 3.23
CA THR A 45 -12.10 -13.83 2.01
C THR A 45 -12.40 -12.36 2.33
N GLU A 46 -13.08 -12.09 3.44
CA GLU A 46 -13.33 -10.72 3.92
C GLU A 46 -12.01 -9.98 4.20
N ASN A 47 -11.10 -10.58 4.95
CA ASN A 47 -9.81 -9.96 5.24
C ASN A 47 -8.97 -9.71 3.98
N ASN A 48 -9.01 -10.60 3.00
CA ASN A 48 -8.35 -10.38 1.71
C ASN A 48 -8.98 -9.21 0.96
N LEU A 49 -10.30 -9.13 0.93
CA LEU A 49 -11.02 -8.00 0.33
C LEU A 49 -10.64 -6.68 1.01
N LEU A 50 -10.66 -6.65 2.34
CA LEU A 50 -10.29 -5.46 3.10
C LEU A 50 -8.82 -5.07 2.87
N GLY A 51 -7.93 -6.04 2.77
CA GLY A 51 -6.54 -5.79 2.40
C GLY A 51 -6.43 -5.15 1.01
N MET A 52 -7.19 -5.60 0.01
CA MET A 52 -7.22 -4.96 -1.32
C MET A 52 -7.82 -3.55 -1.28
N ILE A 53 -8.85 -3.33 -0.45
CA ILE A 53 -9.41 -1.99 -0.23
C ILE A 53 -8.36 -1.08 0.44
N ALA A 54 -7.64 -1.56 1.43
CA ALA A 54 -6.53 -0.82 2.04
C ALA A 54 -5.44 -0.49 1.01
N ASP A 55 -5.08 -1.46 0.17
CA ASP A 55 -4.07 -1.29 -0.86
C ASP A 55 -4.47 -0.26 -1.93
N ILE A 56 -5.73 -0.20 -2.35
CA ILE A 56 -6.19 0.81 -3.31
C ILE A 56 -6.40 2.19 -2.65
N SER A 57 -6.82 2.21 -1.38
CA SER A 57 -7.09 3.44 -0.63
C SER A 57 -5.83 4.23 -0.27
N ARG A 58 -4.66 3.59 -0.19
CA ARG A 58 -3.40 4.31 0.04
C ARG A 58 -2.89 5.08 -1.18
N ILE A 59 -3.41 4.79 -2.39
CA ILE A 59 -2.92 5.36 -3.64
C ILE A 59 -3.42 6.80 -3.79
N ARG A 60 -2.51 7.72 -4.13
CA ARG A 60 -2.80 9.14 -4.28
C ARG A 60 -2.43 9.62 -5.67
N ILE A 61 -3.12 10.66 -6.13
CA ILE A 61 -2.79 11.34 -7.39
C ILE A 61 -1.35 11.85 -7.32
N GLY A 62 -0.59 11.58 -8.38
CA GLY A 62 0.82 11.92 -8.47
C GLY A 62 1.78 10.82 -8.03
N ASP A 63 1.32 9.77 -7.35
CA ASP A 63 2.15 8.61 -7.01
C ASP A 63 2.66 7.89 -8.26
N ASN A 64 3.76 7.15 -8.11
CA ASN A 64 4.33 6.38 -9.21
C ASN A 64 3.69 4.99 -9.32
N VAL A 65 3.62 4.49 -10.55
CA VAL A 65 3.19 3.12 -10.87
C VAL A 65 4.27 2.41 -11.67
N VAL A 66 4.59 1.20 -11.21
CA VAL A 66 5.41 0.22 -11.90
C VAL A 66 4.56 -1.03 -12.12
N PHE A 67 4.64 -1.63 -13.28
CA PHE A 67 4.01 -2.93 -13.52
C PHE A 67 5.01 -4.06 -13.31
N TYR A 68 4.55 -5.11 -12.66
CA TYR A 68 5.28 -6.36 -12.54
C TYR A 68 4.57 -7.43 -13.36
N LEU A 69 5.17 -7.81 -14.49
CA LEU A 69 4.75 -8.94 -15.30
C LEU A 69 5.15 -10.23 -14.58
N GLN A 70 4.17 -11.00 -14.13
CA GLN A 70 4.44 -12.25 -13.43
C GLN A 70 4.89 -13.36 -14.36
N GLN A 71 5.60 -14.34 -13.82
CA GLN A 71 5.98 -15.57 -14.50
C GLN A 71 4.74 -16.33 -15.03
N ASP A 72 4.87 -16.92 -16.22
CA ASP A 72 3.87 -17.82 -16.81
C ASP A 72 4.59 -18.98 -17.51
N TYR A 73 4.79 -20.06 -16.77
CA TYR A 73 5.52 -21.23 -17.28
C TYR A 73 4.82 -21.94 -18.46
N PHE A 74 3.50 -21.79 -18.61
CA PHE A 74 2.76 -22.31 -19.75
C PHE A 74 3.03 -21.55 -21.04
N LYS A 75 3.59 -20.34 -20.95
CA LYS A 75 3.95 -19.47 -22.04
C LYS A 75 5.46 -19.25 -22.16
N ASP A 76 6.25 -20.13 -21.57
CA ASP A 76 7.71 -20.03 -21.53
C ASP A 76 8.25 -18.71 -20.94
N ILE A 77 7.46 -18.08 -20.05
CA ILE A 77 7.87 -16.89 -19.29
C ILE A 77 8.40 -17.33 -17.93
N TYR A 78 9.70 -17.50 -17.84
CA TYR A 78 10.36 -18.04 -16.65
C TYR A 78 10.74 -16.97 -15.62
N GLU A 79 10.70 -15.70 -15.99
CA GLU A 79 11.14 -14.58 -15.17
C GLU A 79 10.06 -13.51 -15.08
N GLY A 80 9.83 -13.00 -13.87
CA GLY A 80 9.03 -11.81 -13.66
C GLY A 80 9.83 -10.56 -14.07
N LYS A 81 9.16 -9.55 -14.62
CA LYS A 81 9.80 -8.32 -15.10
C LYS A 81 9.08 -7.07 -14.60
N PHE A 82 9.85 -6.05 -14.25
CA PHE A 82 9.35 -4.73 -13.88
C PHE A 82 9.39 -3.78 -15.06
N TYR A 83 8.26 -3.09 -15.32
CA TYR A 83 8.11 -2.12 -16.40
C TYR A 83 7.57 -0.80 -15.86
N GLY A 84 7.90 0.27 -16.46
CA GLY A 84 7.35 1.58 -16.12
C GLY A 84 8.20 2.70 -16.70
N ILE A 85 8.02 3.92 -16.26
CA ILE A 85 7.29 4.40 -15.06
C ILE A 85 6.04 5.17 -15.50
N PHE A 86 4.97 5.01 -14.77
CA PHE A 86 3.72 5.75 -14.95
C PHE A 86 3.40 6.57 -13.69
N ARG A 87 2.45 7.49 -13.81
CA ARG A 87 1.97 8.33 -12.70
C ARG A 87 0.47 8.11 -12.51
N VAL A 88 0.04 8.11 -11.26
CA VAL A 88 -1.38 8.03 -10.89
C VAL A 88 -2.08 9.35 -11.22
N ARG A 89 -3.20 9.26 -11.95
CA ARG A 89 -4.01 10.40 -12.38
C ARG A 89 -5.36 10.48 -11.67
N SER A 90 -5.83 9.39 -11.06
CA SER A 90 -7.10 9.38 -10.30
C SER A 90 -6.92 8.73 -8.94
N LEU A 91 -7.80 9.04 -7.99
CA LEU A 91 -7.99 8.22 -6.81
C LEU A 91 -8.47 6.82 -7.21
N GLY A 92 -8.32 5.86 -6.30
CA GLY A 92 -8.85 4.51 -6.46
C GLY A 92 -10.38 4.51 -6.57
N PHE A 93 -10.91 3.78 -7.52
CA PHE A 93 -12.34 3.64 -7.76
C PHE A 93 -12.75 2.19 -7.97
N LEU A 94 -14.04 1.94 -7.88
CA LEU A 94 -14.68 0.65 -8.05
C LEU A 94 -15.31 0.55 -9.43
N ASP A 95 -14.88 -0.44 -10.22
CA ASP A 95 -15.63 -0.95 -11.37
C ASP A 95 -16.10 -2.37 -11.03
N ASN A 96 -17.29 -2.47 -10.47
CA ASN A 96 -17.77 -3.68 -9.81
C ASN A 96 -18.08 -4.82 -10.79
N ASN A 97 -17.93 -6.05 -10.33
CA ASN A 97 -18.21 -7.24 -11.13
C ASN A 97 -19.71 -7.59 -11.11
N ASP A 98 -20.45 -7.08 -12.05
CA ASP A 98 -21.90 -7.28 -12.22
C ASP A 98 -22.31 -7.62 -13.68
N GLY A 99 -21.37 -8.15 -14.46
CA GLY A 99 -21.58 -8.43 -15.89
C GLY A 99 -21.40 -7.22 -16.81
N GLY A 100 -21.39 -6.00 -16.27
CA GLY A 100 -21.13 -4.75 -17.00
C GLY A 100 -19.75 -4.14 -16.71
N GLN A 101 -18.85 -4.90 -16.08
CA GLN A 101 -17.50 -4.42 -15.79
C GLN A 101 -16.75 -4.15 -17.10
N PHE A 102 -16.12 -2.99 -17.19
CA PHE A 102 -15.37 -2.59 -18.36
C PHE A 102 -14.20 -3.53 -18.66
N LEU A 103 -14.06 -3.96 -19.91
CA LEU A 103 -13.05 -4.90 -20.41
C LEU A 103 -13.12 -6.29 -19.77
N ILE A 104 -14.26 -6.74 -19.22
CA ILE A 104 -14.36 -8.05 -18.58
C ILE A 104 -14.05 -9.20 -19.57
N ASN A 105 -14.50 -9.05 -20.82
CA ASN A 105 -14.30 -10.06 -21.87
C ASN A 105 -12.85 -10.10 -22.37
N GLU A 106 -12.22 -8.95 -22.53
CA GLU A 106 -10.83 -8.79 -22.98
C GLU A 106 -9.84 -9.25 -21.91
N LEU A 107 -10.09 -8.89 -20.65
CA LEU A 107 -9.27 -9.27 -19.52
C LEU A 107 -9.46 -10.72 -19.08
N GLN A 108 -10.63 -11.31 -19.37
CA GLN A 108 -11.05 -12.65 -18.93
C GLN A 108 -10.93 -12.87 -17.42
N LYS A 109 -10.89 -11.78 -16.66
CA LYS A 109 -10.89 -11.74 -15.19
C LYS A 109 -11.42 -10.41 -14.70
N SER A 110 -11.99 -10.42 -13.52
CA SER A 110 -12.44 -9.18 -12.87
C SER A 110 -11.25 -8.41 -12.32
N LEU A 111 -11.15 -7.14 -12.69
CA LEU A 111 -10.27 -6.15 -12.06
C LEU A 111 -11.16 -5.07 -11.42
N THR A 112 -11.58 -5.32 -10.20
CA THR A 112 -12.64 -4.57 -9.53
C THR A 112 -12.18 -3.20 -9.01
N PHE A 113 -10.96 -3.12 -8.49
CA PHE A 113 -10.36 -1.88 -7.97
C PHE A 113 -9.39 -1.32 -9.00
N ARG A 114 -9.60 -0.08 -9.41
CA ARG A 114 -8.84 0.56 -10.50
C ARG A 114 -8.37 1.95 -10.14
N ILE A 115 -7.33 2.40 -10.84
CA ILE A 115 -6.86 3.77 -10.91
C ILE A 115 -6.60 4.12 -12.38
N LEU A 116 -6.72 5.39 -12.74
CA LEU A 116 -6.20 5.89 -14.01
C LEU A 116 -4.74 6.29 -13.83
N ILE A 117 -3.95 6.08 -14.89
CA ILE A 117 -2.54 6.41 -14.94
C ILE A 117 -2.23 7.24 -16.18
N GLU A 118 -1.05 7.84 -16.19
CA GLU A 118 -0.47 8.52 -17.35
C GLU A 118 1.01 8.13 -17.47
N PRO A 119 1.60 8.18 -18.66
CA PRO A 119 3.02 7.93 -18.84
C PRO A 119 3.86 9.00 -18.13
N LEU A 120 4.92 8.59 -17.43
CA LEU A 120 5.90 9.51 -16.87
C LEU A 120 7.24 9.35 -17.62
N GLU A 121 7.82 8.16 -17.57
CA GLU A 121 9.05 7.82 -18.26
C GLU A 121 9.00 6.32 -18.60
N VAL A 122 8.56 5.99 -19.80
CA VAL A 122 8.26 4.63 -20.21
C VAL A 122 9.41 4.07 -21.04
N TYR A 123 9.81 2.84 -20.76
CA TYR A 123 10.90 2.13 -21.42
C TYR A 123 10.41 0.84 -22.06
N ALA A 124 11.08 0.40 -23.14
CA ALA A 124 10.71 -0.80 -23.88
C ALA A 124 10.95 -2.08 -23.06
N ASP A 125 12.15 -2.21 -22.50
CA ASP A 125 12.59 -3.43 -21.84
C ASP A 125 12.34 -3.37 -20.32
N GLY A 126 11.74 -4.44 -19.81
CA GLY A 126 11.58 -4.61 -18.37
C GLY A 126 12.85 -5.19 -17.71
N VAL A 127 13.09 -4.83 -16.46
CA VAL A 127 14.11 -5.42 -15.59
C VAL A 127 13.57 -6.70 -14.98
N THR A 128 14.30 -7.81 -15.12
CA THR A 128 13.89 -9.07 -14.50
C THR A 128 14.03 -9.03 -12.98
N GLU A 129 13.25 -9.86 -12.27
CA GLU A 129 13.43 -10.01 -10.82
C GLU A 129 14.85 -10.51 -10.48
N TRP A 130 15.47 -11.28 -11.37
CA TRP A 130 16.84 -11.77 -11.18
C TRP A 130 17.87 -10.66 -11.31
N GLU A 131 17.77 -9.80 -12.33
CA GLU A 131 18.63 -8.61 -12.46
C GLU A 131 18.56 -7.73 -11.22
N ALA A 132 17.33 -7.47 -10.72
CA ALA A 132 17.13 -6.69 -9.52
C ALA A 132 17.69 -7.37 -8.25
N LEU A 133 17.62 -8.71 -8.15
CA LEU A 133 18.15 -9.48 -7.03
C LEU A 133 19.66 -9.68 -7.11
N ASP A 134 20.24 -9.78 -8.31
CA ASP A 134 21.70 -9.88 -8.49
C ASP A 134 22.45 -8.66 -7.97
N GLU A 135 21.78 -7.52 -7.84
CA GLU A 135 22.32 -6.35 -7.13
C GLU A 135 22.76 -6.67 -5.69
N ILE A 136 22.23 -7.74 -5.07
CA ILE A 136 22.61 -8.18 -3.72
C ILE A 136 24.11 -8.39 -3.60
N LYS A 137 24.78 -8.87 -4.63
CA LYS A 137 26.25 -9.05 -4.64
C LYS A 137 27.02 -7.72 -4.47
N ASN A 138 26.40 -6.60 -4.84
CA ASN A 138 26.97 -5.26 -4.75
C ASN A 138 26.57 -4.55 -3.45
N ILE A 139 25.73 -5.18 -2.63
CA ILE A 139 25.24 -4.62 -1.37
C ILE A 139 26.31 -4.77 -0.29
N CYS A 140 26.76 -3.64 0.24
CA CYS A 140 27.75 -3.60 1.31
C CYS A 140 27.12 -3.64 2.71
N SER A 141 25.81 -3.42 2.82
CA SER A 141 25.08 -3.36 4.09
C SER A 141 23.63 -3.83 3.93
N PRO A 142 23.05 -4.53 4.93
CA PRO A 142 21.68 -5.04 4.88
C PRO A 142 20.60 -3.98 4.59
N ASN A 143 20.82 -2.73 4.96
CA ASN A 143 19.91 -1.64 4.69
C ASN A 143 19.79 -1.26 3.20
N GLN A 144 20.72 -1.74 2.36
CA GLN A 144 20.67 -1.54 0.90
C GLN A 144 19.85 -2.61 0.17
N MET A 145 19.35 -3.62 0.86
CA MET A 145 18.57 -4.70 0.26
C MET A 145 17.20 -4.19 -0.20
N LEU A 146 16.71 -4.74 -1.32
CA LEU A 146 15.37 -4.49 -1.84
C LEU A 146 14.35 -5.41 -1.15
N TRP A 147 13.96 -5.02 0.06
CA TRP A 147 13.15 -5.86 0.96
C TRP A 147 11.83 -6.32 0.36
N SER A 148 11.15 -5.45 -0.40
CA SER A 148 9.87 -5.78 -1.03
C SER A 148 10.02 -6.88 -2.08
N LEU A 149 11.15 -6.92 -2.79
CA LEU A 149 11.46 -7.97 -3.76
C LEU A 149 11.81 -9.29 -3.06
N ILE A 150 12.59 -9.23 -1.99
CA ILE A 150 13.05 -10.42 -1.28
C ILE A 150 11.92 -11.11 -0.53
N TYR A 151 11.09 -10.36 0.20
CA TYR A 151 9.98 -10.91 0.98
C TYR A 151 8.71 -11.17 0.15
N ARG A 152 8.76 -11.04 -1.16
CA ARG A 152 7.75 -11.51 -2.12
C ARG A 152 6.33 -11.02 -1.88
N LYS A 153 6.14 -9.77 -1.49
CA LYS A 153 4.80 -9.15 -1.55
C LYS A 153 4.20 -9.22 -2.95
N LEU A 154 5.06 -9.30 -3.98
CA LEU A 154 4.70 -9.38 -5.40
C LEU A 154 3.98 -10.68 -5.80
N LYS A 155 4.10 -11.75 -5.03
CA LYS A 155 3.38 -13.02 -5.29
C LYS A 155 2.14 -13.18 -4.39
N GLY A 156 1.74 -12.13 -3.68
CA GLY A 156 0.54 -12.16 -2.84
C GLY A 156 -0.75 -12.05 -3.66
N ASN A 157 -1.85 -12.50 -3.06
CA ASN A 157 -3.18 -12.55 -3.69
C ASN A 157 -3.87 -11.16 -3.82
N ARG A 158 -3.14 -10.05 -3.68
CA ARG A 158 -3.73 -8.71 -3.61
C ARG A 158 -3.63 -7.90 -4.89
N GLY A 159 -2.79 -8.30 -5.86
CA GLY A 159 -2.66 -7.67 -7.17
C GLY A 159 -1.90 -6.34 -7.19
N ASN A 160 -1.74 -5.64 -6.08
CA ASN A 160 -0.83 -4.49 -5.97
C ASN A 160 -0.10 -4.47 -4.62
N THR A 161 1.07 -3.86 -4.61
CA THR A 161 1.87 -3.60 -3.40
C THR A 161 2.55 -2.24 -3.53
N MET A 162 3.24 -1.81 -2.48
CA MET A 162 4.13 -0.63 -2.55
C MET A 162 5.56 -1.04 -2.27
N ILE A 163 6.49 -0.25 -2.76
CA ILE A 163 7.91 -0.33 -2.43
C ILE A 163 8.35 0.96 -1.75
N THR A 164 9.42 0.91 -0.96
CA THR A 164 10.00 2.08 -0.32
C THR A 164 10.58 3.05 -1.35
N ILE A 165 10.81 4.29 -0.96
CA ILE A 165 11.39 5.29 -1.86
C ILE A 165 12.77 4.83 -2.34
N TYR A 166 13.59 4.29 -1.43
CA TYR A 166 14.91 3.75 -1.78
C TYR A 166 14.82 2.59 -2.79
N GLU A 167 13.91 1.64 -2.56
CA GLU A 167 13.70 0.52 -3.48
C GLU A 167 13.26 0.99 -4.86
N PHE A 168 12.40 2.01 -4.91
CA PHE A 168 12.00 2.61 -6.17
C PHE A 168 13.18 3.29 -6.89
N GLU A 169 13.99 4.08 -6.19
CA GLU A 169 15.16 4.74 -6.77
C GLU A 169 16.13 3.73 -7.39
N ARG A 170 16.37 2.61 -6.70
CA ARG A 170 17.20 1.51 -7.23
C ARG A 170 16.57 0.83 -8.43
N LEU A 171 15.29 0.43 -8.35
CA LEU A 171 14.59 -0.23 -9.46
C LEU A 171 14.50 0.68 -10.68
N TYR A 172 14.22 1.96 -10.48
CA TYR A 172 14.16 2.95 -11.53
C TYR A 172 15.52 3.11 -12.25
N GLN A 173 16.60 3.16 -11.47
CA GLN A 173 17.95 3.21 -12.04
C GLN A 173 18.25 1.97 -12.91
N LEU A 174 17.90 0.77 -12.44
CA LEU A 174 18.07 -0.47 -13.20
C LEU A 174 17.27 -0.48 -14.51
N ILE A 175 16.02 0.02 -14.48
CA ILE A 175 15.19 0.14 -15.68
C ILE A 175 15.85 1.08 -16.70
N ARG A 176 16.35 2.23 -16.26
CA ARG A 176 17.03 3.20 -17.12
C ARG A 176 18.30 2.64 -17.73
N GLU A 177 19.16 2.02 -16.93
CA GLU A 177 20.41 1.41 -17.37
C GLU A 177 20.18 0.31 -18.41
N LYS A 178 19.19 -0.57 -18.18
CA LYS A 178 18.80 -1.61 -19.12
C LYS A 178 18.41 -1.06 -20.50
N ASN A 179 17.80 0.10 -20.51
CA ASN A 179 17.33 0.78 -21.75
C ASN A 179 18.28 1.89 -22.22
N TYR A 180 19.53 1.88 -21.78
CA TYR A 180 20.55 2.86 -22.18
C TYR A 180 20.11 4.32 -21.94
N TYR A 181 19.24 4.55 -20.93
CA TYR A 181 18.67 5.86 -20.60
C TYR A 181 17.82 6.49 -21.72
N VAL A 182 17.29 5.68 -22.65
CA VAL A 182 16.46 6.15 -23.77
C VAL A 182 15.01 5.73 -23.54
N PRO A 183 14.14 6.61 -23.05
CA PRO A 183 12.72 6.32 -22.91
C PRO A 183 12.04 6.29 -24.29
N LEU A 184 10.93 5.56 -24.38
CA LEU A 184 10.05 5.59 -25.53
C LEU A 184 9.42 6.97 -25.68
N GLY A 185 9.34 7.46 -26.90
CA GLY A 185 8.63 8.71 -27.20
C GLY A 185 7.11 8.54 -27.14
N GLY A 186 6.40 9.69 -27.09
CA GLY A 186 4.93 9.71 -27.19
C GLY A 186 4.20 9.44 -25.86
N GLN A 187 2.89 9.23 -25.99
CA GLN A 187 1.96 9.10 -24.84
C GLN A 187 1.11 7.81 -24.91
N ASN A 188 1.19 7.07 -26.01
CA ASN A 188 0.34 5.92 -26.27
C ASN A 188 1.18 4.67 -26.39
N PHE A 189 0.85 3.66 -25.59
CA PHE A 189 1.64 2.45 -25.47
C PHE A 189 0.76 1.21 -25.50
N SER A 190 1.36 0.12 -25.94
CA SER A 190 0.82 -1.24 -25.83
C SER A 190 1.93 -2.19 -25.36
N PHE A 191 1.59 -3.44 -25.16
CA PHE A 191 2.54 -4.48 -24.79
C PHE A 191 2.57 -5.56 -25.86
N ASP A 192 3.73 -5.80 -26.43
CA ASP A 192 3.97 -6.94 -27.30
C ASP A 192 4.32 -8.17 -26.46
N SER A 193 3.39 -9.10 -26.41
CA SER A 193 3.52 -10.32 -25.61
C SER A 193 4.58 -11.31 -26.14
N TYR A 194 4.98 -11.18 -27.40
CA TYR A 194 5.98 -12.03 -28.04
C TYR A 194 7.41 -11.57 -27.71
N SER A 195 7.70 -10.29 -27.95
CA SER A 195 9.01 -9.70 -27.61
C SER A 195 9.11 -9.37 -26.11
N GLN A 196 7.98 -9.36 -25.40
CA GLN A 196 7.88 -8.89 -24.02
C GLN A 196 8.41 -7.46 -23.82
N GLN A 197 8.03 -6.58 -24.74
CA GLN A 197 8.41 -5.18 -24.71
C GLN A 197 7.18 -4.27 -24.68
N ILE A 198 7.32 -3.13 -24.03
CA ILE A 198 6.38 -2.02 -24.23
C ILE A 198 6.72 -1.38 -25.58
N ILE A 199 5.71 -1.20 -26.40
CA ILE A 199 5.82 -0.57 -27.73
C ILE A 199 4.97 0.69 -27.80
N GLN A 200 5.42 1.65 -28.57
CA GLN A 200 4.64 2.84 -28.89
C GLN A 200 3.56 2.51 -29.93
N ILE A 201 2.35 3.03 -29.73
CA ILE A 201 1.25 2.92 -30.71
C ILE A 201 0.76 4.31 -31.13
N PRO A 202 0.12 4.43 -32.30
CA PRO A 202 -0.33 5.74 -32.80
C PRO A 202 -1.38 6.40 -31.93
N GLN A 203 -2.28 5.60 -31.34
CA GLN A 203 -3.40 6.08 -30.56
C GLN A 203 -3.74 5.10 -29.42
N SER A 204 -3.99 5.62 -28.22
CA SER A 204 -4.56 4.86 -27.10
C SER A 204 -6.08 4.92 -27.12
N ASN A 205 -6.69 4.00 -26.41
CA ASN A 205 -8.12 3.99 -26.17
C ASN A 205 -8.46 4.85 -24.93
N SER A 206 -9.68 5.35 -24.86
CA SER A 206 -10.19 5.99 -23.64
C SER A 206 -10.70 4.94 -22.67
N TYR A 207 -10.44 5.13 -21.39
CA TYR A 207 -11.11 4.37 -20.35
C TYR A 207 -12.55 4.85 -20.23
N ASP A 208 -13.50 3.97 -20.53
CA ASP A 208 -14.94 4.27 -20.51
C ASP A 208 -15.71 3.38 -19.51
N GLY A 209 -15.04 2.95 -18.47
CA GLY A 209 -15.62 2.17 -17.36
C GLY A 209 -16.26 3.03 -16.28
N ARG A 210 -16.82 2.37 -15.29
CA ARG A 210 -17.50 3.02 -14.17
C ARG A 210 -16.50 3.51 -13.12
N PHE A 211 -16.87 4.60 -12.43
CA PHE A 211 -16.13 5.20 -11.33
C PHE A 211 -16.94 5.14 -10.03
N GLY A 212 -17.15 3.92 -9.53
CA GLY A 212 -17.85 3.73 -8.25
C GLY A 212 -16.99 4.16 -7.06
N SER A 213 -17.63 4.71 -6.04
CA SER A 213 -16.95 5.07 -4.81
C SER A 213 -16.63 3.83 -3.96
N ILE A 214 -15.50 3.89 -3.25
CA ILE A 214 -15.11 2.88 -2.26
C ILE A 214 -15.33 3.51 -0.88
N ASN A 215 -16.28 2.99 -0.10
CA ASN A 215 -16.56 3.47 1.27
C ASN A 215 -16.56 2.30 2.25
N ILE A 216 -15.56 2.25 3.11
CA ILE A 216 -15.39 1.15 4.07
C ILE A 216 -16.17 1.35 5.36
N LEU A 217 -16.61 2.57 5.67
CA LEU A 217 -17.21 2.90 6.95
C LEU A 217 -18.42 2.02 7.30
N PRO A 218 -19.43 1.77 6.39
CA PRO A 218 -20.57 0.91 6.73
C PRO A 218 -20.16 -0.51 7.13
N ARG A 219 -19.15 -1.07 6.46
CA ARG A 219 -18.64 -2.42 6.80
C ARG A 219 -17.91 -2.45 8.13
N LEU A 220 -17.14 -1.41 8.45
CA LEU A 220 -16.48 -1.27 9.74
C LEU A 220 -17.50 -1.20 10.87
N LEU A 221 -18.52 -0.35 10.74
CA LEU A 221 -19.58 -0.20 11.73
C LEU A 221 -20.31 -1.52 11.98
N ALA A 222 -20.62 -2.27 10.92
CA ALA A 222 -21.26 -3.58 11.06
C ALA A 222 -20.40 -4.59 11.84
N LYS A 223 -19.09 -4.56 11.65
CA LYS A 223 -18.18 -5.42 12.42
C LYS A 223 -18.13 -5.01 13.89
N TYR A 224 -18.08 -3.70 14.14
CA TYR A 224 -18.10 -3.13 15.48
C TYR A 224 -19.38 -3.51 16.25
N GLU A 225 -20.56 -3.32 15.63
CA GLU A 225 -21.86 -3.66 16.22
C GLU A 225 -21.99 -5.14 16.61
N LYS A 226 -21.38 -6.02 15.82
CA LYS A 226 -21.34 -7.46 16.11
C LYS A 226 -20.29 -7.88 17.14
N GLY A 227 -19.52 -6.94 17.69
CA GLY A 227 -18.46 -7.23 18.66
C GLY A 227 -17.28 -8.01 18.09
N HIS A 228 -17.11 -8.05 16.76
CA HIS A 228 -15.99 -8.73 16.13
C HIS A 228 -14.76 -7.83 16.02
N GLN A 229 -13.58 -8.44 15.94
CA GLN A 229 -12.35 -7.71 15.62
C GLN A 229 -12.43 -7.09 14.22
N PHE A 230 -11.98 -5.83 14.09
CA PHE A 230 -12.07 -5.04 12.86
C PHE A 230 -10.80 -4.24 12.54
N GLU A 231 -9.62 -4.70 12.98
CA GLU A 231 -8.35 -4.00 12.75
C GLU A 231 -8.10 -3.75 11.25
N THR A 232 -8.36 -4.75 10.38
CA THR A 232 -8.20 -4.60 8.94
C THR A 232 -9.18 -3.56 8.35
N HIS A 233 -10.40 -3.48 8.89
CA HIS A 233 -11.37 -2.45 8.50
C HIS A 233 -10.92 -1.07 8.95
N LEU A 234 -10.42 -0.98 10.19
CA LEU A 234 -9.86 0.27 10.73
C LEU A 234 -8.66 0.75 9.91
N GLN A 235 -7.77 -0.17 9.51
CA GLN A 235 -6.65 0.14 8.63
C GLN A 235 -7.12 0.75 7.30
N ALA A 236 -8.08 0.10 6.63
CA ALA A 236 -8.63 0.60 5.38
C ALA A 236 -9.30 1.98 5.56
N TYR A 237 -10.05 2.17 6.65
CA TYR A 237 -10.69 3.45 6.97
C TYR A 237 -9.67 4.57 7.20
N ILE A 238 -8.62 4.29 7.97
CA ILE A 238 -7.55 5.27 8.22
C ILE A 238 -6.85 5.64 6.91
N LEU A 239 -6.55 4.67 6.05
CA LEU A 239 -5.92 4.93 4.74
C LEU A 239 -6.81 5.77 3.81
N GLN A 240 -8.13 5.58 3.83
CA GLN A 240 -9.06 6.42 3.08
C GLN A 240 -9.10 7.87 3.60
N ASN A 241 -8.85 8.06 4.88
CA ASN A 241 -8.95 9.35 5.55
C ASN A 241 -7.60 9.86 6.06
N ILE A 242 -6.50 9.35 5.51
CA ILE A 242 -5.14 9.53 6.05
C ILE A 242 -4.73 11.00 6.16
N GLU A 243 -5.10 11.81 5.18
CA GLU A 243 -4.78 13.23 5.17
C GLU A 243 -5.57 14.00 6.24
N GLN A 244 -6.82 13.65 6.47
CA GLN A 244 -7.65 14.27 7.50
C GLN A 244 -7.17 13.93 8.93
N ILE A 245 -6.69 12.69 9.13
CA ILE A 245 -6.25 12.20 10.44
C ILE A 245 -4.83 12.69 10.76
N PHE A 246 -3.94 12.75 9.78
CA PHE A 246 -2.52 12.98 10.00
C PHE A 246 -1.97 14.26 9.37
N ASN A 247 -2.74 14.99 8.55
CA ASN A 247 -2.24 16.21 7.95
C ASN A 247 -2.41 17.37 8.94
N SER A 248 -1.30 18.02 9.31
CA SER A 248 -1.26 19.21 10.17
C SER A 248 -0.66 20.39 9.40
N GLY A 249 -1.45 20.97 8.50
CA GLY A 249 -1.12 22.25 7.88
C GLY A 249 0.04 22.24 6.89
N PHE A 250 1.27 22.43 7.32
CA PHE A 250 2.46 22.59 6.46
C PHE A 250 3.21 21.28 6.15
N GLU A 251 2.77 20.16 6.74
CA GLU A 251 3.37 18.85 6.50
C GLU A 251 2.66 18.14 5.36
N TRP A 252 3.40 17.50 4.48
CA TRP A 252 2.83 16.66 3.45
C TRP A 252 3.37 15.24 3.53
N ILE A 253 2.53 14.27 3.18
CA ILE A 253 2.88 12.86 3.21
C ILE A 253 3.62 12.54 1.91
N GLU A 254 4.88 12.14 2.00
CA GLU A 254 5.67 11.75 0.82
C GLU A 254 5.52 10.27 0.48
N TRP A 255 5.26 9.42 1.48
CA TRP A 255 5.14 7.97 1.29
C TRP A 255 4.17 7.35 2.29
N ILE A 256 3.40 6.37 1.81
CA ILE A 256 2.46 5.57 2.62
C ILE A 256 2.70 4.09 2.33
N GLY A 257 2.86 3.30 3.39
CA GLY A 257 2.83 1.85 3.32
C GLY A 257 1.81 1.25 4.28
N ASN A 258 1.17 0.16 3.90
CA ASN A 258 0.38 -0.68 4.80
C ASN A 258 0.95 -2.09 4.82
N GLU A 259 0.84 -2.76 5.96
CA GLU A 259 1.45 -4.08 6.18
C GLU A 259 2.93 -4.12 5.74
N VAL A 260 3.69 -3.12 6.14
CA VAL A 260 5.10 -3.00 5.80
C VAL A 260 5.88 -4.08 6.54
N SER A 261 6.51 -4.98 5.81
CA SER A 261 7.31 -6.06 6.42
C SER A 261 8.48 -5.51 7.21
N CYS A 262 8.60 -5.91 8.46
CA CYS A 262 9.65 -5.46 9.37
C CYS A 262 10.26 -6.67 10.12
N GLY A 263 11.33 -7.20 9.57
CA GLY A 263 12.09 -8.29 10.20
C GLY A 263 11.66 -9.70 9.83
N VAL A 264 12.30 -10.66 10.47
CA VAL A 264 12.10 -12.09 10.29
C VAL A 264 10.80 -12.51 10.99
N GLY A 265 10.09 -13.48 10.44
CA GLY A 265 8.87 -14.02 11.06
C GLY A 265 7.57 -13.36 10.62
N MET A 266 7.57 -12.70 9.46
CA MET A 266 6.37 -12.09 8.86
C MET A 266 5.73 -10.98 9.70
N GLN A 267 6.49 -10.32 10.56
CA GLN A 267 6.01 -9.15 11.29
C GLN A 267 5.77 -7.99 10.33
N ARG A 268 4.72 -7.23 10.58
CA ARG A 268 4.31 -6.12 9.73
C ARG A 268 3.91 -4.93 10.57
N ILE A 269 4.30 -3.75 10.09
CA ILE A 269 3.79 -2.48 10.59
C ILE A 269 2.45 -2.26 9.89
N ASP A 270 1.37 -2.00 10.64
CA ASP A 270 0.04 -1.86 10.06
C ASP A 270 0.00 -0.73 9.04
N ILE A 271 0.44 0.47 9.42
CA ILE A 271 0.60 1.61 8.52
C ILE A 271 1.94 2.28 8.82
N MET A 272 2.68 2.66 7.80
CA MET A 272 3.90 3.45 7.95
C MET A 272 3.82 4.67 7.04
N LEU A 273 4.03 5.84 7.62
CA LEU A 273 4.05 7.12 6.89
C LEU A 273 5.45 7.69 6.88
N SER A 274 5.83 8.32 5.77
CA SER A 274 6.92 9.27 5.71
C SER A 274 6.33 10.64 5.39
N LYS A 275 6.62 11.64 6.25
CA LYS A 275 6.13 13.01 6.11
C LYS A 275 7.31 13.95 5.94
N ILE A 276 7.08 15.04 5.21
CA ILE A 276 8.05 16.13 5.06
C ILE A 276 7.46 17.41 5.62
N ASN A 277 8.28 18.15 6.38
CA ASN A 277 8.03 19.51 6.82
C ASN A 277 9.27 20.36 6.48
N GLY A 278 9.23 21.04 5.36
CA GLY A 278 10.40 21.73 4.83
C GLY A 278 11.54 20.74 4.51
N ILE A 279 12.66 20.83 5.23
CA ILE A 279 13.82 19.95 5.10
C ILE A 279 13.76 18.71 6.02
N ASN A 280 12.90 18.76 7.02
CA ASN A 280 12.79 17.71 8.01
C ASN A 280 11.87 16.60 7.53
N ARG A 281 12.27 15.36 7.77
CA ARG A 281 11.45 14.18 7.51
C ARG A 281 11.07 13.50 8.81
N VAL A 282 9.88 12.93 8.84
CA VAL A 282 9.36 12.17 9.97
C VAL A 282 8.86 10.82 9.47
N CYS A 283 9.41 9.74 10.01
CA CYS A 283 8.94 8.38 9.79
C CYS A 283 8.01 8.00 10.94
N MET A 284 6.78 7.59 10.62
CA MET A 284 5.74 7.27 11.59
C MET A 284 5.26 5.83 11.38
N PRO A 285 5.81 4.84 12.09
CA PRO A 285 5.18 3.53 12.18
C PRO A 285 3.93 3.62 13.06
N ILE A 286 2.83 3.09 12.57
CA ILE A 286 1.51 3.15 13.23
C ILE A 286 1.07 1.72 13.52
N GLU A 287 0.80 1.44 14.78
CA GLU A 287 0.15 0.22 15.25
C GLU A 287 -1.32 0.48 15.51
N LEU A 288 -2.18 -0.46 15.07
CA LEU A 288 -3.63 -0.38 15.21
C LEU A 288 -4.13 -1.46 16.15
N LYS A 289 -5.09 -1.09 17.00
CA LYS A 289 -5.85 -2.04 17.83
C LYS A 289 -7.34 -1.71 17.76
N SER A 290 -8.15 -2.70 17.39
CA SER A 290 -9.61 -2.57 17.45
C SER A 290 -10.17 -2.60 18.88
N SER A 291 -9.37 -3.06 19.83
CA SER A 291 -9.62 -3.03 21.27
C SER A 291 -8.87 -1.86 21.95
N GLU A 292 -9.04 -1.72 23.26
CA GLU A 292 -8.22 -0.83 24.09
C GLU A 292 -6.73 -1.22 24.01
N ALA A 293 -5.84 -0.25 24.19
CA ALA A 293 -4.42 -0.50 24.34
C ALA A 293 -4.14 -1.34 25.59
N TYR A 294 -3.11 -2.16 25.56
CA TYR A 294 -2.78 -3.10 26.64
C TYR A 294 -1.31 -2.96 27.08
N LEU A 295 -1.06 -3.31 28.35
CA LEU A 295 0.30 -3.34 28.91
C LEU A 295 1.18 -4.34 28.12
N GLY A 296 2.39 -3.90 27.76
CA GLY A 296 3.33 -4.67 26.93
C GLY A 296 3.22 -4.38 25.44
N ILE A 297 2.30 -3.52 24.97
CA ILE A 297 2.19 -3.13 23.56
C ILE A 297 3.48 -2.46 23.05
N THR A 298 4.22 -1.79 23.92
CA THR A 298 5.49 -1.15 23.59
C THR A 298 6.55 -2.15 23.09
N HIS A 299 6.49 -3.43 23.46
CA HIS A 299 7.39 -4.45 22.95
C HIS A 299 7.18 -4.69 21.45
N GLN A 300 5.94 -4.59 20.96
CA GLN A 300 5.66 -4.69 19.54
C GLN A 300 6.20 -3.45 18.80
N ILE A 301 5.93 -2.27 19.33
CA ILE A 301 6.41 -0.99 18.78
C ILE A 301 7.94 -0.92 18.77
N GLN A 302 8.60 -1.47 19.81
CA GLN A 302 10.06 -1.54 19.89
C GLN A 302 10.66 -2.27 18.68
N ARG A 303 10.09 -3.39 18.27
CA ARG A 303 10.55 -4.12 17.09
C ARG A 303 10.47 -3.29 15.81
N TYR A 304 9.43 -2.46 15.68
CA TYR A 304 9.31 -1.52 14.56
C TYR A 304 10.40 -0.45 14.59
N VAL A 305 10.63 0.13 15.77
CA VAL A 305 11.67 1.14 15.98
C VAL A 305 13.05 0.59 15.61
N ASP A 306 13.37 -0.62 16.10
CA ASP A 306 14.66 -1.25 15.86
C ASP A 306 14.88 -1.55 14.37
N TRP A 307 13.85 -2.10 13.70
CA TRP A 307 13.91 -2.39 12.27
C TRP A 307 14.07 -1.12 11.42
N ILE A 308 13.28 -0.06 11.74
CA ILE A 308 13.34 1.21 11.01
C ILE A 308 14.70 1.86 11.18
N ARG A 309 15.26 1.88 12.39
CA ARG A 309 16.61 2.41 12.66
C ARG A 309 17.69 1.67 11.89
N GLN A 310 17.55 0.35 11.78
CA GLN A 310 18.55 -0.47 11.13
C GLN A 310 18.47 -0.45 9.60
N TYR A 311 17.27 -0.42 9.03
CA TYR A 311 17.09 -0.68 7.60
C TYR A 311 16.48 0.48 6.81
N TYR A 312 15.66 1.32 7.42
CA TYR A 312 14.98 2.40 6.71
C TYR A 312 15.71 3.75 6.85
N LEU A 313 15.99 4.17 8.07
CA LEU A 313 16.62 5.48 8.34
C LEU A 313 18.00 5.66 7.69
N PRO A 314 18.88 4.63 7.59
CA PRO A 314 20.15 4.79 6.90
C PRO A 314 20.04 5.17 5.43
N ASN A 315 18.94 4.75 4.76
CA ASN A 315 18.68 5.11 3.36
C ASN A 315 17.90 6.43 3.24
N ARG A 316 17.16 6.81 4.28
CA ARG A 316 16.33 8.01 4.27
C ARG A 316 16.26 8.63 5.67
N GLN A 317 17.21 9.48 5.97
CA GLN A 317 17.31 10.13 7.28
C GLN A 317 16.01 10.84 7.65
N SER A 318 15.46 10.49 8.80
CA SER A 318 14.16 10.97 9.28
C SER A 318 14.13 10.91 10.81
N ASP A 319 13.37 11.81 11.42
CA ASP A 319 12.95 11.65 12.81
C ASP A 319 11.97 10.47 12.91
N LEU A 320 11.99 9.78 14.03
CA LEU A 320 11.13 8.61 14.26
C LEU A 320 10.07 8.93 15.30
N VAL A 321 8.82 8.86 14.91
CA VAL A 321 7.66 9.14 15.76
C VAL A 321 6.65 8.00 15.67
N PRO A 322 6.76 6.95 16.51
CA PRO A 322 5.78 5.87 16.54
C PRO A 322 4.39 6.39 16.94
N VAL A 323 3.36 5.72 16.45
CA VAL A 323 1.96 6.03 16.77
C VAL A 323 1.25 4.74 17.16
N LEU A 324 0.50 4.79 18.24
CA LEU A 324 -0.47 3.77 18.62
C LEU A 324 -1.87 4.35 18.44
N ILE A 325 -2.73 3.63 17.73
CA ILE A 325 -4.16 3.95 17.61
C ILE A 325 -4.94 2.79 18.20
N SER A 326 -5.74 3.07 19.22
CA SER A 326 -6.58 2.04 19.85
C SER A 326 -7.97 2.58 20.20
N ARG A 327 -8.89 1.69 20.56
CA ARG A 327 -10.16 2.11 21.09
C ARG A 327 -9.96 2.85 22.42
N GLN A 328 -10.82 3.82 22.71
CA GLN A 328 -10.78 4.64 23.90
C GLN A 328 -10.89 3.79 25.17
N ILE A 329 -10.00 4.04 26.15
CA ILE A 329 -10.12 3.59 27.52
C ILE A 329 -11.03 4.58 28.26
N LEU A 330 -12.16 4.11 28.80
CA LEU A 330 -13.16 4.98 29.38
C LEU A 330 -12.71 5.57 30.74
N ASP A 331 -12.13 4.74 31.60
CA ASP A 331 -11.68 5.19 32.94
C ASP A 331 -10.21 5.64 32.91
N LYS A 332 -10.01 6.92 32.68
CA LYS A 332 -8.68 7.57 32.68
C LYS A 332 -8.06 7.70 34.07
N ASN A 333 -8.84 7.51 35.16
CA ASN A 333 -8.34 7.56 36.52
C ASN A 333 -7.94 6.16 37.04
N SER A 334 -8.14 5.11 36.25
CA SER A 334 -7.80 3.76 36.69
C SER A 334 -6.28 3.56 36.83
N GLN A 335 -5.91 2.67 37.78
CA GLN A 335 -4.52 2.24 37.91
C GLN A 335 -3.98 1.61 36.59
N TYR A 336 -4.86 0.95 35.83
CA TYR A 336 -4.52 0.39 34.52
C TYR A 336 -4.05 1.46 33.54
N PHE A 337 -4.84 2.55 33.40
CA PHE A 337 -4.47 3.65 32.49
C PHE A 337 -3.18 4.33 32.96
N SER A 338 -3.03 4.57 34.28
CA SER A 338 -1.80 5.15 34.82
C SER A 338 -0.57 4.30 34.56
N ASN A 339 -0.67 2.97 34.68
CA ASN A 339 0.43 2.04 34.37
C ASN A 339 0.77 2.02 32.87
N LEU A 340 -0.25 2.08 32.00
CA LEU A 340 -0.06 2.15 30.55
C LEU A 340 0.69 3.44 30.14
N ILE A 341 0.30 4.57 30.69
CA ILE A 341 0.99 5.85 30.43
C ILE A 341 2.43 5.82 30.97
N ALA A 342 2.66 5.25 32.14
CA ALA A 342 4.01 5.08 32.68
C ALA A 342 4.88 4.20 31.77
N GLU A 343 4.31 3.14 31.20
CA GLU A 343 5.00 2.31 30.20
C GLU A 343 5.39 3.13 28.97
N PHE A 344 4.48 3.98 28.44
CA PHE A 344 4.78 4.84 27.28
C PHE A 344 5.87 5.87 27.57
N GLN A 345 5.83 6.49 28.76
CA GLN A 345 6.85 7.44 29.20
C GLN A 345 8.23 6.76 29.32
N ASN A 346 8.27 5.57 29.90
CA ASN A 346 9.51 4.78 29.99
C ASN A 346 10.05 4.38 28.61
N PHE A 347 9.17 3.93 27.70
CA PHE A 347 9.52 3.62 26.32
C PHE A 347 10.12 4.84 25.59
N ASN A 348 9.51 6.02 25.77
CA ASN A 348 9.98 7.27 25.20
C ASN A 348 11.38 7.63 25.75
N ALA A 349 11.59 7.51 27.05
CA ALA A 349 12.87 7.80 27.68
C ALA A 349 14.00 6.86 27.20
N ILE A 350 13.74 5.55 27.16
CA ILE A 350 14.71 4.55 26.69
C ILE A 350 15.12 4.78 25.23
N ASN A 351 14.18 5.12 24.39
CA ASN A 351 14.39 5.25 22.96
C ASN A 351 14.76 6.67 22.49
N ASN A 352 14.66 7.67 23.36
CA ASN A 352 14.78 9.09 23.03
C ASN A 352 13.86 9.48 21.84
N ILE A 353 12.59 9.07 21.92
CA ILE A 353 11.54 9.35 20.92
C ILE A 353 10.24 9.73 21.63
N ASN A 354 9.23 10.11 20.86
CA ASN A 354 7.90 10.45 21.37
C ASN A 354 6.83 9.58 20.73
N LEU A 355 6.41 8.52 21.42
CA LEU A 355 5.27 7.69 21.02
C LEU A 355 4.00 8.54 21.11
N LYS A 356 3.29 8.72 20.01
CA LYS A 356 1.97 9.37 19.99
C LYS A 356 0.89 8.34 20.27
N TYR A 357 0.06 8.60 21.27
CA TYR A 357 -1.09 7.78 21.56
C TYR A 357 -2.37 8.49 21.10
N ILE A 358 -3.14 7.82 20.25
CA ILE A 358 -4.40 8.29 19.70
C ILE A 358 -5.47 7.27 20.05
N GLU A 359 -6.56 7.73 20.62
CA GLU A 359 -7.74 6.91 20.86
C GLU A 359 -8.82 7.22 19.84
N PHE A 360 -9.60 6.20 19.47
CA PHE A 360 -10.80 6.40 18.67
C PHE A 360 -12.06 5.99 19.43
N THR A 361 -13.15 6.68 19.13
CA THR A 361 -14.53 6.33 19.51
C THR A 361 -15.36 6.11 18.28
N ILE A 362 -16.39 5.28 18.40
CA ILE A 362 -17.40 5.08 17.35
C ILE A 362 -18.73 5.52 17.92
N GLU A 363 -19.24 6.65 17.44
CA GLU A 363 -20.48 7.27 17.88
C GLU A 363 -21.24 7.86 16.68
N ASN A 364 -22.56 7.78 16.68
CA ASN A 364 -23.41 8.35 15.63
C ASN A 364 -22.98 7.98 14.20
N ASN A 365 -22.63 6.71 13.99
CA ASN A 365 -22.15 6.19 12.72
C ASN A 365 -20.88 6.88 12.17
N SER A 366 -20.07 7.43 13.05
CA SER A 366 -18.79 8.09 12.73
C SER A 366 -17.66 7.59 13.63
N ILE A 367 -16.42 7.76 13.18
CA ILE A 367 -15.23 7.47 13.96
C ILE A 367 -14.54 8.79 14.26
N ASN A 368 -14.32 9.04 15.55
CA ASN A 368 -13.61 10.22 16.03
C ASN A 368 -12.27 9.83 16.63
N PHE A 369 -11.23 10.61 16.33
CA PHE A 369 -9.88 10.37 16.82
C PHE A 369 -9.49 11.47 17.79
N SER A 370 -8.95 11.09 18.95
CA SER A 370 -8.50 12.00 20.01
C SER A 370 -7.06 11.68 20.42
N LYS A 371 -6.18 12.67 20.33
CA LYS A 371 -4.81 12.53 20.80
C LYS A 371 -4.75 12.60 22.31
N ILE A 372 -4.11 11.63 22.93
CA ILE A 372 -3.83 11.63 24.38
C ILE A 372 -2.48 12.32 24.62
N VAL A 373 -2.49 13.29 25.50
CA VAL A 373 -1.29 14.00 25.97
C VAL A 373 -0.88 13.43 27.32
N TYR A 374 0.38 13.04 27.50
CA TYR A 374 0.91 12.42 28.71
C TYR A 374 2.38 12.74 28.92
#